data_311617971c0bcc311d2492c637a22b8d
#
_entry.id   311617971c0bcc311d2492c637a22b8d
#
_cell.length_a   1.000
_cell.length_b   1.000
_cell.length_c   1.000
_cell.angle_alpha   90.00
_cell.angle_beta   90.00
_cell.angle_gamma   90.00
#
_symmetry.space_group_name_H-M   'P 1'
#
loop_
_entity.id
_entity.type
_entity.pdbx_description
1 polymer ?
#
loop_
_entity_poly.entity_id
_entity_poly.type
_entity_poly.pdbx_seq_one_letter_code
_entity_poly.pdbx_strand_id
1 'polypeptide(L)'
;MSRVTNFSKEYLLFKSMVYAEENGLSKITARSLASFCGCSTYPIYAHFKSIRKLKEKILEEITICFDRYLSEYVIDDFFSIVHLLKEFFLIHESIRGVVIKSELDMASLFKRAFSEYVKEHTGIKEPYLLELLWLNALGSLNSDRSSHEFFETMTLIWNKLAELEENLPEVLTNIEYSPK
;
A
#
# COMPACT_ATOMS: atom_id res chain seq x y z
N MET A 1 -28.27 29.49 -19.81
CA MET A 1 -28.58 28.63 -18.63
C MET A 1 -27.33 27.83 -18.28
N SER A 2 -26.62 28.24 -17.23
CA SER A 2 -25.46 27.56 -16.76
C SER A 2 -25.90 26.24 -16.10
N ARG A 3 -25.51 25.08 -16.65
CA ARG A 3 -25.66 23.80 -15.98
C ARG A 3 -24.83 23.87 -14.69
N VAL A 4 -25.49 23.92 -13.55
CA VAL A 4 -24.84 23.70 -12.26
C VAL A 4 -24.41 22.24 -12.26
N THR A 5 -23.20 21.97 -12.71
CA THR A 5 -22.59 20.64 -12.57
C THR A 5 -22.31 20.49 -11.09
N ASN A 6 -23.14 19.68 -10.43
CA ASN A 6 -22.97 19.42 -8.99
C ASN A 6 -21.78 18.48 -8.82
N PHE A 7 -20.60 19.05 -8.57
CA PHE A 7 -19.38 18.29 -8.30
C PHE A 7 -19.47 17.67 -6.91
N SER A 8 -20.03 16.44 -6.82
CA SER A 8 -20.14 15.75 -5.55
C SER A 8 -18.76 15.41 -4.98
N LYS A 9 -18.70 15.18 -3.68
CA LYS A 9 -17.47 14.78 -2.98
C LYS A 9 -16.90 13.48 -3.56
N GLU A 10 -17.77 12.51 -3.82
CA GLU A 10 -17.43 11.18 -4.38
C GLU A 10 -16.87 11.31 -5.79
N TYR A 11 -17.50 12.12 -6.63
CA TYR A 11 -17.02 12.40 -7.99
C TYR A 11 -15.61 13.02 -7.96
N LEU A 12 -15.42 14.05 -7.13
CA LEU A 12 -14.13 14.72 -7.02
C LEU A 12 -13.06 13.79 -6.45
N LEU A 13 -13.41 12.95 -5.48
CA LEU A 13 -12.48 11.95 -4.91
C LEU A 13 -12.07 10.93 -5.97
N PHE A 14 -13.03 10.34 -6.68
CA PHE A 14 -12.76 9.42 -7.78
C PHE A 14 -11.85 10.04 -8.85
N LYS A 15 -12.18 11.26 -9.32
CA LYS A 15 -11.33 11.98 -10.29
C LYS A 15 -9.94 12.29 -9.75
N SER A 16 -9.82 12.53 -8.44
CA SER A 16 -8.52 12.75 -7.80
C SER A 16 -7.67 11.49 -7.75
N MET A 17 -8.29 10.32 -7.56
CA MET A 17 -7.61 9.02 -7.62
C MET A 17 -7.10 8.74 -9.04
N VAL A 18 -7.94 8.91 -10.05
CA VAL A 18 -7.54 8.78 -11.47
C VAL A 18 -6.38 9.73 -11.79
N TYR A 19 -6.47 10.99 -11.38
CA TYR A 19 -5.40 11.95 -11.59
C TYR A 19 -4.10 11.53 -10.89
N ALA A 20 -4.21 10.99 -9.67
CA ALA A 20 -3.06 10.51 -8.91
C ALA A 20 -2.36 9.33 -9.60
N GLU A 21 -3.12 8.39 -10.17
CA GLU A 21 -2.59 7.25 -10.91
C GLU A 21 -1.88 7.68 -12.22
N GLU A 22 -2.46 8.63 -12.95
CA GLU A 22 -1.86 9.11 -14.21
C GLU A 22 -0.64 10.02 -14.01
N ASN A 23 -0.66 10.86 -12.97
CA ASN A 23 0.29 11.98 -12.83
C ASN A 23 1.16 11.90 -11.57
N GLY A 24 0.81 11.06 -10.63
CA GLY A 24 1.42 10.97 -9.31
C GLY A 24 0.71 11.86 -8.27
N LEU A 25 0.63 11.32 -7.05
CA LEU A 25 -0.03 12.00 -5.92
C LEU A 25 0.62 13.34 -5.56
N SER A 26 1.95 13.47 -5.74
CA SER A 26 2.69 14.71 -5.48
C SER A 26 2.25 15.86 -6.40
N LYS A 27 1.79 15.55 -7.61
CA LYS A 27 1.35 16.54 -8.63
C LYS A 27 -0.05 17.09 -8.37
N ILE A 28 -0.81 16.54 -7.42
CA ILE A 28 -2.13 17.05 -7.07
C ILE A 28 -1.99 18.41 -6.40
N THR A 29 -2.53 19.42 -7.08
CA THR A 29 -2.78 20.76 -6.57
C THR A 29 -4.25 21.11 -6.81
N ALA A 30 -4.79 22.13 -6.12
CA ALA A 30 -6.17 22.56 -6.38
C ALA A 30 -6.39 23.00 -7.83
N ARG A 31 -5.39 23.65 -8.44
CA ARG A 31 -5.45 24.11 -9.83
C ARG A 31 -5.38 22.96 -10.84
N SER A 32 -4.43 22.03 -10.65
CA SER A 32 -4.30 20.90 -11.57
C SER A 32 -5.55 20.03 -11.56
N LEU A 33 -6.08 19.75 -10.36
CA LEU A 33 -7.28 18.94 -10.21
C LEU A 33 -8.54 19.66 -10.73
N ALA A 34 -8.70 20.95 -10.46
CA ALA A 34 -9.81 21.75 -10.98
C ALA A 34 -9.82 21.75 -12.52
N SER A 35 -8.65 21.92 -13.14
CA SER A 35 -8.48 21.82 -14.59
C SER A 35 -8.87 20.43 -15.11
N PHE A 36 -8.41 19.36 -14.46
CA PHE A 36 -8.73 17.98 -14.83
C PHE A 36 -10.22 17.64 -14.71
N CYS A 37 -10.88 18.18 -13.67
CA CYS A 37 -12.31 17.97 -13.44
C CYS A 37 -13.20 18.92 -14.26
N GLY A 38 -12.65 19.94 -14.93
CA GLY A 38 -13.43 20.96 -15.62
C GLY A 38 -14.25 21.86 -14.67
N CYS A 39 -13.69 22.15 -13.47
CA CYS A 39 -14.37 22.96 -12.46
C CYS A 39 -13.46 24.09 -11.92
N SER A 40 -14.01 24.95 -11.06
CA SER A 40 -13.20 25.88 -10.27
C SER A 40 -12.57 25.15 -9.07
N THR A 41 -11.65 25.81 -8.36
CA THR A 41 -11.06 25.26 -7.13
C THR A 41 -12.03 25.23 -5.94
N TYR A 42 -13.14 25.97 -6.03
CA TYR A 42 -14.11 26.11 -4.93
C TYR A 42 -14.71 24.75 -4.48
N PRO A 43 -15.25 23.88 -5.36
CA PRO A 43 -15.80 22.58 -4.94
C PRO A 43 -14.79 21.73 -4.21
N ILE A 44 -13.50 21.77 -4.61
CA ILE A 44 -12.44 20.99 -3.99
C ILE A 44 -12.25 21.40 -2.52
N TYR A 45 -12.13 22.71 -2.28
CA TYR A 45 -11.98 23.22 -0.91
C TYR A 45 -13.26 23.08 -0.07
N ALA A 46 -14.43 23.22 -0.70
CA ALA A 46 -15.70 23.02 -0.02
C ALA A 46 -15.85 21.61 0.55
N HIS A 47 -15.42 20.57 -0.21
CA HIS A 47 -15.55 19.19 0.23
C HIS A 47 -14.37 18.69 1.09
N PHE A 48 -13.15 19.10 0.76
CA PHE A 48 -11.95 18.51 1.38
C PHE A 48 -11.20 19.46 2.31
N LYS A 49 -11.59 20.74 2.37
CA LYS A 49 -10.99 21.81 3.19
C LYS A 49 -9.53 22.14 2.82
N SER A 50 -8.70 21.14 2.47
CA SER A 50 -7.33 21.34 2.01
C SER A 50 -6.89 20.24 1.05
N ILE A 51 -5.87 20.52 0.23
CA ILE A 51 -5.25 19.52 -0.65
C ILE A 51 -4.58 18.39 0.15
N ARG A 52 -4.02 18.72 1.31
CA ARG A 52 -3.48 17.70 2.21
C ARG A 52 -4.56 16.68 2.62
N LYS A 53 -5.72 17.17 3.09
CA LYS A 53 -6.85 16.28 3.46
C LYS A 53 -7.42 15.49 2.29
N LEU A 54 -7.41 16.05 1.10
CA LEU A 54 -7.79 15.32 -0.10
C LEU A 54 -6.79 14.17 -0.37
N LYS A 55 -5.49 14.44 -0.29
CA LYS A 55 -4.45 13.41 -0.46
C LYS A 55 -4.55 12.32 0.59
N GLU A 56 -4.76 12.67 1.86
CA GLU A 56 -5.02 11.73 2.95
C GLU A 56 -6.23 10.83 2.61
N LYS A 57 -7.32 11.42 2.12
CA LYS A 57 -8.52 10.66 1.75
C LYS A 57 -8.31 9.74 0.54
N ILE A 58 -7.55 10.17 -0.47
CA ILE A 58 -7.16 9.30 -1.60
C ILE A 58 -6.44 8.06 -1.10
N LEU A 59 -5.50 8.23 -0.18
CA LEU A 59 -4.68 7.13 0.32
C LEU A 59 -5.47 6.21 1.26
N GLU A 60 -6.42 6.74 2.04
CA GLU A 60 -7.38 5.90 2.77
C GLU A 60 -8.17 5.00 1.81
N GLU A 61 -8.69 5.53 0.70
CA GLU A 61 -9.42 4.73 -0.29
C GLU A 61 -8.53 3.66 -0.94
N ILE A 62 -7.28 4.02 -1.23
CA ILE A 62 -6.31 3.05 -1.80
C ILE A 62 -5.96 1.98 -0.77
N THR A 63 -5.84 2.33 0.51
CA THR A 63 -5.64 1.33 1.57
C THR A 63 -6.83 0.38 1.67
N ILE A 64 -8.06 0.88 1.52
CA ILE A 64 -9.27 0.04 1.47
C ILE A 64 -9.24 -0.87 0.23
N CYS A 65 -8.79 -0.36 -0.92
CA CYS A 65 -8.62 -1.18 -2.12
C CYS A 65 -7.55 -2.27 -1.93
N PHE A 66 -6.45 -1.94 -1.25
CA PHE A 66 -5.40 -2.88 -0.92
C PHE A 66 -5.90 -3.99 0.03
N ASP A 67 -6.61 -3.62 1.08
CA ASP A 67 -7.20 -4.55 2.04
C ASP A 67 -8.17 -5.51 1.34
N ARG A 68 -9.02 -4.99 0.46
CA ARG A 68 -9.91 -5.81 -0.37
C ARG A 68 -9.13 -6.73 -1.31
N TYR A 69 -8.09 -6.21 -1.97
CA TYR A 69 -7.23 -7.00 -2.84
C TYR A 69 -6.61 -8.18 -2.09
N LEU A 70 -6.07 -7.95 -0.90
CA LEU A 70 -5.52 -9.01 -0.06
C LEU A 70 -6.59 -10.06 0.32
N SER A 71 -7.82 -9.62 0.64
CA SER A 71 -8.91 -10.51 1.06
C SER A 71 -9.44 -11.45 -0.04
N GLU A 72 -9.08 -11.19 -1.31
CA GLU A 72 -9.44 -12.07 -2.44
C GLU A 72 -8.53 -13.30 -2.55
N TYR A 73 -7.41 -13.34 -1.81
CA TYR A 73 -6.42 -14.41 -1.86
C TYR A 73 -6.38 -15.18 -0.54
N VAL A 74 -6.32 -16.50 -0.65
CA VAL A 74 -5.98 -17.36 0.49
C VAL A 74 -4.46 -17.44 0.56
N ILE A 75 -3.87 -16.99 1.64
CA ILE A 75 -2.43 -16.88 1.79
C ILE A 75 -2.01 -17.72 2.99
N ASP A 76 -1.18 -18.72 2.71
CA ASP A 76 -0.70 -19.67 3.70
C ASP A 76 0.72 -19.33 4.19
N ASP A 77 1.39 -18.36 3.53
CA ASP A 77 2.77 -18.01 3.84
C ASP A 77 3.06 -16.50 3.68
N PHE A 78 4.08 -16.04 4.39
CA PHE A 78 4.51 -14.65 4.37
C PHE A 78 4.99 -14.16 2.99
N PHE A 79 5.60 -15.03 2.19
CA PHE A 79 6.14 -14.61 0.88
C PHE A 79 5.02 -14.28 -0.08
N SER A 80 3.93 -15.03 -0.05
CA SER A 80 2.73 -14.70 -0.81
C SER A 80 2.18 -13.32 -0.46
N ILE A 81 2.21 -12.93 0.83
CA ILE A 81 1.82 -11.57 1.26
C ILE A 81 2.73 -10.51 0.63
N VAL A 82 4.04 -10.70 0.68
CA VAL A 82 5.01 -9.76 0.09
C VAL A 82 4.87 -9.70 -1.42
N HIS A 83 4.61 -10.84 -2.07
CA HIS A 83 4.37 -10.90 -3.51
C HIS A 83 3.12 -10.11 -3.89
N LEU A 84 2.00 -10.31 -3.20
CA LEU A 84 0.76 -9.57 -3.43
C LEU A 84 0.92 -8.06 -3.20
N LEU A 85 1.67 -7.66 -2.18
CA LEU A 85 2.02 -6.26 -1.96
C LEU A 85 2.81 -5.70 -3.15
N LYS A 86 3.77 -6.45 -3.67
CA LYS A 86 4.56 -6.06 -4.84
C LYS A 86 3.69 -5.92 -6.09
N GLU A 87 2.85 -6.90 -6.37
CA GLU A 87 1.89 -6.87 -7.50
C GLU A 87 0.95 -5.67 -7.40
N PHE A 88 0.38 -5.40 -6.22
CA PHE A 88 -0.48 -4.25 -6.00
C PHE A 88 0.25 -2.93 -6.35
N PHE A 89 1.49 -2.76 -5.92
CA PHE A 89 2.27 -1.56 -6.21
C PHE A 89 2.87 -1.51 -7.62
N LEU A 90 2.93 -2.62 -8.35
CA LEU A 90 3.20 -2.60 -9.79
C LEU A 90 2.03 -2.00 -10.57
N ILE A 91 0.80 -2.30 -10.16
CA ILE A 91 -0.41 -1.71 -10.73
C ILE A 91 -0.52 -0.22 -10.36
N HIS A 92 -0.14 0.13 -9.12
CA HIS A 92 -0.26 1.49 -8.56
C HIS A 92 1.11 2.15 -8.31
N GLU A 93 1.92 2.28 -9.37
CA GLU A 93 3.32 2.75 -9.26
C GLU A 93 3.45 4.15 -8.66
N SER A 94 2.52 5.06 -8.97
CA SER A 94 2.51 6.41 -8.42
C SER A 94 2.34 6.45 -6.89
N ILE A 95 1.68 5.43 -6.33
CA ILE A 95 1.42 5.29 -4.91
C ILE A 95 2.59 4.61 -4.22
N ARG A 96 3.24 3.67 -4.89
CA ARG A 96 4.48 3.05 -4.42
C ARG A 96 5.50 4.10 -3.97
N GLY A 97 5.73 5.13 -4.79
CA GLY A 97 6.66 6.21 -4.47
C GLY A 97 6.30 6.98 -3.20
N VAL A 98 5.01 7.18 -2.92
CA VAL A 98 4.53 7.84 -1.68
C VAL A 98 4.77 6.95 -0.46
N VAL A 99 4.48 5.66 -0.56
CA VAL A 99 4.65 4.70 0.56
C VAL A 99 6.12 4.52 0.89
N ILE A 100 6.98 4.37 -0.12
CA ILE A 100 8.42 4.17 0.06
C ILE A 100 9.08 5.41 0.66
N LYS A 101 8.70 6.61 0.18
CA LYS A 101 9.29 7.87 0.64
C LYS A 101 8.69 8.40 1.95
N SER A 102 7.69 7.72 2.48
CA SER A 102 6.94 8.14 3.69
C SER A 102 6.42 9.59 3.61
N GLU A 103 6.11 10.03 2.40
CA GLU A 103 5.68 11.41 2.12
C GLU A 103 4.35 11.74 2.76
N LEU A 104 3.97 11.72 3.86
CA LEU A 104 2.67 12.15 4.44
C LEU A 104 2.19 11.32 5.65
N ASP A 105 2.99 10.65 6.44
CA ASP A 105 2.55 9.66 7.46
C ASP A 105 1.74 8.47 6.87
N MET A 106 1.74 8.34 5.55
CA MET A 106 0.86 7.43 4.84
C MET A 106 1.41 6.00 4.80
N ALA A 107 2.72 5.85 4.90
CA ALA A 107 3.33 4.54 5.13
C ALA A 107 2.73 3.86 6.38
N SER A 108 2.31 4.65 7.37
CA SER A 108 1.64 4.14 8.58
C SER A 108 0.28 3.50 8.31
N LEU A 109 -0.49 3.98 7.32
CA LEU A 109 -1.79 3.37 6.97
C LEU A 109 -1.59 2.03 6.26
N PHE A 110 -0.68 1.99 5.28
CA PHE A 110 -0.34 0.74 4.59
C PHE A 110 0.31 -0.26 5.53
N LYS A 111 1.22 0.20 6.40
CA LYS A 111 1.81 -0.62 7.45
C LYS A 111 0.76 -1.23 8.38
N ARG A 112 -0.24 -0.43 8.77
CA ARG A 112 -1.33 -0.92 9.60
C ARG A 112 -2.14 -1.99 8.89
N ALA A 113 -2.60 -1.75 7.67
CA ALA A 113 -3.35 -2.72 6.88
C ALA A 113 -2.54 -4.01 6.66
N PHE A 114 -1.28 -3.90 6.29
CA PHE A 114 -0.35 -5.02 6.16
C PHE A 114 -0.20 -5.79 7.49
N SER A 115 0.01 -5.08 8.59
CA SER A 115 0.19 -5.71 9.90
C SER A 115 -1.07 -6.42 10.40
N GLU A 116 -2.26 -5.83 10.19
CA GLU A 116 -3.54 -6.48 10.53
C GLU A 116 -3.72 -7.75 9.69
N TYR A 117 -3.44 -7.67 8.40
CA TYR A 117 -3.52 -8.81 7.51
C TYR A 117 -2.55 -9.95 7.92
N VAL A 118 -1.29 -9.62 8.20
CA VAL A 118 -0.30 -10.59 8.68
C VAL A 118 -0.77 -11.26 9.98
N LYS A 119 -1.25 -10.48 10.96
CA LYS A 119 -1.78 -11.02 12.23
C LYS A 119 -2.90 -12.03 12.01
N GLU A 120 -3.82 -11.70 11.12
CA GLU A 120 -5.02 -12.51 10.85
C GLU A 120 -4.66 -13.85 10.21
N HIS A 121 -3.73 -13.84 9.24
CA HIS A 121 -3.44 -15.02 8.42
C HIS A 121 -2.27 -15.87 8.94
N THR A 122 -1.31 -15.26 9.65
CA THR A 122 -0.13 -16.00 10.15
C THR A 122 -0.13 -16.22 11.66
N GLY A 123 -1.00 -15.54 12.39
CA GLY A 123 -1.03 -15.58 13.85
C GLY A 123 0.11 -14.81 14.54
N ILE A 124 1.01 -14.17 13.78
CA ILE A 124 2.11 -13.34 14.32
C ILE A 124 1.52 -12.08 14.96
N LYS A 125 1.79 -11.87 16.26
CA LYS A 125 1.26 -10.73 17.02
C LYS A 125 2.35 -9.82 17.58
N GLU A 126 3.58 -10.29 17.62
CA GLU A 126 4.72 -9.60 18.20
C GLU A 126 5.02 -8.33 17.39
N PRO A 127 4.98 -7.13 18.02
CA PRO A 127 5.13 -5.86 17.30
C PRO A 127 6.47 -5.75 16.55
N TYR A 128 7.56 -6.27 17.10
CA TYR A 128 8.88 -6.22 16.48
C TYR A 128 8.98 -7.12 15.23
N LEU A 129 8.29 -8.29 15.21
CA LEU A 129 8.22 -9.14 14.03
C LEU A 129 7.41 -8.48 12.92
N LEU A 130 6.26 -7.90 13.26
CA LEU A 130 5.44 -7.14 12.30
C LEU A 130 6.22 -5.96 11.70
N GLU A 131 7.01 -5.25 12.51
CA GLU A 131 7.91 -4.19 12.04
C GLU A 131 8.95 -4.73 11.07
N LEU A 132 9.62 -5.82 11.43
CA LEU A 132 10.65 -6.45 10.61
C LEU A 132 10.07 -6.95 9.27
N LEU A 133 8.89 -7.59 9.30
CA LEU A 133 8.17 -8.02 8.11
C LEU A 133 7.81 -6.87 7.19
N TRP A 134 7.31 -5.75 7.76
CA TRP A 134 7.02 -4.53 7.01
C TRP A 134 8.26 -3.93 6.35
N LEU A 135 9.38 -3.82 7.08
CA LEU A 135 10.63 -3.30 6.54
C LEU A 135 11.17 -4.17 5.40
N ASN A 136 11.03 -5.49 5.52
CA ASN A 136 11.39 -6.42 4.45
C ASN A 136 10.48 -6.28 3.23
N ALA A 137 9.17 -6.14 3.44
CA ALA A 137 8.22 -5.88 2.35
C ALA A 137 8.55 -4.58 1.62
N LEU A 138 8.84 -3.49 2.33
CA LEU A 138 9.31 -2.23 1.74
C LEU A 138 10.63 -2.39 0.98
N GLY A 139 11.57 -3.14 1.53
CA GLY A 139 12.85 -3.44 0.86
C GLY A 139 12.65 -4.16 -0.47
N SER A 140 11.68 -5.09 -0.54
CA SER A 140 11.33 -5.80 -1.77
C SER A 140 10.79 -4.88 -2.87
N LEU A 141 10.05 -3.84 -2.49
CA LEU A 141 9.47 -2.86 -3.43
C LEU A 141 10.54 -1.98 -4.11
N ASN A 142 11.69 -1.81 -3.48
CA ASN A 142 12.83 -1.04 -3.99
C ASN A 142 13.87 -1.90 -4.71
N SER A 143 13.73 -3.21 -4.66
CA SER A 143 14.70 -4.14 -5.24
C SER A 143 14.35 -4.40 -6.71
N ASP A 144 15.32 -4.14 -7.61
CA ASP A 144 15.27 -4.62 -9.00
C ASP A 144 15.58 -6.13 -9.11
N ARG A 145 15.84 -6.80 -7.97
CA ARG A 145 16.07 -8.23 -7.94
C ARG A 145 14.80 -8.96 -8.37
N SER A 146 14.99 -10.07 -9.07
CA SER A 146 13.91 -10.99 -9.38
C SER A 146 13.20 -11.41 -8.08
N SER A 147 11.93 -11.69 -8.17
CA SER A 147 11.18 -12.19 -7.00
C SER A 147 11.87 -13.41 -6.40
N HIS A 148 12.45 -14.27 -7.23
CA HIS A 148 13.17 -15.48 -6.82
C HIS A 148 14.41 -15.17 -5.94
N GLU A 149 15.32 -14.30 -6.37
CA GLU A 149 16.51 -13.91 -5.58
C GLU A 149 16.15 -13.24 -4.26
N PHE A 150 15.06 -12.46 -4.28
CA PHE A 150 14.52 -11.86 -3.06
C PHE A 150 14.03 -12.96 -2.09
N PHE A 151 13.26 -13.93 -2.59
CA PHE A 151 12.75 -15.05 -1.78
C PHE A 151 13.86 -15.91 -1.21
N GLU A 152 14.86 -16.26 -2.00
CA GLU A 152 16.04 -17.02 -1.51
C GLU A 152 16.75 -16.29 -0.37
N THR A 153 16.99 -14.98 -0.55
CA THR A 153 17.63 -14.15 0.49
C THR A 153 16.78 -14.10 1.75
N MET A 154 15.47 -13.91 1.62
CA MET A 154 14.55 -13.86 2.76
C MET A 154 14.45 -15.20 3.49
N THR A 155 14.35 -16.29 2.76
CA THR A 155 14.35 -17.65 3.33
C THR A 155 15.62 -17.90 4.14
N LEU A 156 16.78 -17.49 3.63
CA LEU A 156 18.05 -17.62 4.34
C LEU A 156 18.05 -16.81 5.64
N ILE A 157 17.59 -15.55 5.60
CA ILE A 157 17.50 -14.67 6.76
C ILE A 157 16.56 -15.26 7.82
N TRP A 158 15.37 -15.73 7.40
CA TRP A 158 14.38 -16.28 8.31
C TRP A 158 14.84 -17.59 8.96
N ASN A 159 15.42 -18.48 8.18
CA ASN A 159 15.99 -19.71 8.72
C ASN A 159 17.09 -19.41 9.75
N LYS A 160 17.90 -18.38 9.50
CA LYS A 160 18.94 -17.96 10.44
C LYS A 160 18.39 -17.32 11.71
N LEU A 161 17.32 -16.54 11.59
CA LEU A 161 16.61 -16.00 12.76
C LEU A 161 15.93 -17.11 13.56
N ALA A 162 15.33 -18.10 12.90
CA ALA A 162 14.72 -19.26 13.55
C ALA A 162 15.72 -20.08 14.35
N GLU A 163 16.97 -20.19 13.87
CA GLU A 163 18.06 -20.86 14.63
C GLU A 163 18.45 -20.07 15.90
N LEU A 164 18.20 -18.75 15.95
CA LEU A 164 18.58 -17.89 17.06
C LEU A 164 17.49 -17.72 18.12
N GLU A 165 16.23 -17.94 17.75
CA GLU A 165 15.07 -17.79 18.63
C GLU A 165 14.24 -19.09 18.67
N GLU A 166 14.28 -19.81 19.82
CA GLU A 166 13.51 -21.05 20.03
C GLU A 166 11.98 -20.89 19.96
N ASN A 167 11.46 -19.67 19.83
CA ASN A 167 10.04 -19.32 19.90
C ASN A 167 9.51 -18.60 18.65
N LEU A 168 10.16 -18.67 17.50
CA LEU A 168 9.58 -18.16 16.27
C LEU A 168 8.33 -18.97 15.88
N PRO A 169 7.25 -18.31 15.44
CA PRO A 169 6.05 -19.02 14.97
C PRO A 169 6.40 -20.05 13.90
N GLU A 170 5.80 -21.21 13.98
CA GLU A 170 6.05 -22.37 13.09
C GLU A 170 5.87 -22.00 11.60
N VAL A 171 5.00 -21.03 11.32
CA VAL A 171 4.76 -20.44 10.00
C VAL A 171 6.00 -19.78 9.37
N LEU A 172 6.97 -19.37 10.19
CA LEU A 172 8.24 -18.78 9.76
C LEU A 172 9.38 -19.79 9.66
N THR A 173 9.22 -20.98 10.22
CA THR A 173 10.26 -22.01 10.24
C THR A 173 10.11 -23.06 9.14
N ASN A 174 8.91 -23.19 8.55
CA ASN A 174 8.59 -24.20 7.54
C ASN A 174 8.47 -23.62 6.12
N ILE A 175 9.37 -22.70 5.76
CA ILE A 175 9.32 -22.08 4.44
C ILE A 175 10.03 -22.98 3.42
N GLU A 176 9.25 -23.78 2.71
CA GLU A 176 9.69 -24.45 1.48
C GLU A 176 9.23 -23.63 0.27
N TYR A 177 10.17 -23.02 -0.45
CA TYR A 177 9.88 -22.40 -1.72
C TYR A 177 9.59 -23.46 -2.77
N SER A 178 8.33 -23.56 -3.21
CA SER A 178 7.95 -24.39 -4.35
C SER A 178 7.65 -23.48 -5.55
N PRO A 179 8.58 -23.32 -6.50
CA PRO A 179 8.31 -22.55 -7.72
C PRO A 179 7.23 -23.26 -8.52
N LYS A 180 6.16 -22.54 -8.85
CA LYS A 180 5.17 -22.96 -9.86
C LYS A 180 5.58 -22.47 -11.25
#